data_158eab8d50c89c8f758843bec8be7a06
#
_entry.id   158eab8d50c89c8f758843bec8be7a06
#
_cell.length_a   1.000
_cell.length_b   1.000
_cell.length_c   1.000
_cell.angle_alpha   90.00
_cell.angle_beta   90.00
_cell.angle_gamma   90.00
#
_symmetry.space_group_name_H-M   'P 1'
#
loop_
_entity.id
_entity.type
_entity.pdbx_description
1 polymer ?
#
loop_
_entity_poly.entity_id
_entity_poly.type
_entity_poly.pdbx_seq_one_letter_code
_entity_poly.pdbx_strand_id
1 'polypeptide(L)'
;MKWEGEDGEKMPDMESNAIFYCRFGDNSAVLATDYIDQDELHPYDTSNCIRRDISSGVVLSGHTDADGNKYVVMKRYLLAKYHTYPHKVSQKQQARYFASMPKCSDTMETLIADHLQRDDTYNPCTGED
;
A
#
# COMPACT_ATOMS: atom_id res chain seq x y z
N MET A 1 13.65 2.63 5.30
CA MET A 1 13.23 4.05 5.36
C MET A 1 13.54 4.55 6.75
N LYS A 2 14.46 5.49 6.87
CA LYS A 2 14.79 6.10 8.16
C LYS A 2 13.80 7.23 8.43
N TRP A 3 13.07 7.13 9.52
CA TRP A 3 12.19 8.18 9.99
C TRP A 3 12.91 8.97 11.09
N GLU A 4 13.31 10.19 10.79
CA GLU A 4 13.79 11.14 11.82
C GLU A 4 12.59 11.96 12.30
N GLY A 5 12.27 11.83 13.59
CA GLY A 5 11.23 12.65 14.22
C GLY A 5 11.73 14.08 14.42
N GLU A 6 10.85 15.06 14.30
CA GLU A 6 11.14 16.49 14.49
C GLU A 6 11.75 16.83 15.86
N ASP A 7 11.69 15.92 16.85
CA ASP A 7 12.18 16.12 18.22
C ASP A 7 13.50 15.38 18.49
N GLY A 8 14.23 14.90 17.47
CA GLY A 8 15.51 14.22 17.63
C GLY A 8 15.43 12.82 18.28
N GLU A 9 14.25 12.33 18.61
CA GLU A 9 14.05 10.99 19.15
C GLU A 9 14.12 9.96 18.02
N LYS A 10 15.19 9.17 18.01
CA LYS A 10 15.41 8.15 16.99
C LYS A 10 14.37 7.04 17.14
N MET A 11 13.53 6.87 16.14
CA MET A 11 12.59 5.74 16.09
C MET A 11 13.31 4.48 15.57
N PRO A 12 12.99 3.29 16.12
CA PRO A 12 13.47 2.04 15.55
C PRO A 12 13.08 1.90 14.08
N ASP A 13 13.95 1.31 13.28
CA ASP A 13 13.64 0.97 11.89
C ASP A 13 12.48 -0.03 11.86
N MET A 14 11.69 0.00 10.79
CA MET A 14 10.61 -0.96 10.59
C MET A 14 10.96 -1.95 9.50
N GLU A 15 10.54 -3.18 9.71
CA GLU A 15 10.73 -4.28 8.78
C GLU A 15 9.40 -4.92 8.43
N SER A 16 9.18 -5.12 7.15
CA SER A 16 7.99 -5.80 6.63
C SER A 16 8.38 -6.74 5.51
N ASN A 17 8.05 -8.02 5.64
CA ASN A 17 8.17 -9.00 4.57
C ASN A 17 6.77 -9.31 4.06
N ALA A 18 6.53 -9.08 2.79
CA ALA A 18 5.22 -9.21 2.21
C ALA A 18 5.27 -9.87 0.83
N ILE A 19 4.21 -10.56 0.49
CA ILE A 19 3.95 -11.11 -0.83
C ILE A 19 2.87 -10.28 -1.52
N PHE A 20 3.09 -9.99 -2.78
CA PHE A 20 2.12 -9.33 -3.64
C PHE A 20 1.57 -10.30 -4.66
N TYR A 21 0.28 -10.21 -4.90
CA TYR A 21 -0.35 -10.90 -6.01
C TYR A 21 -1.46 -10.04 -6.63
N CYS A 22 -1.69 -10.26 -7.90
CA CYS A 22 -2.75 -9.61 -8.63
C CYS A 22 -3.48 -10.60 -9.51
N ARG A 23 -4.76 -10.33 -9.75
CA ARG A 23 -5.60 -11.09 -10.66
C ARG A 23 -6.44 -10.11 -11.48
N PHE A 24 -6.46 -10.32 -12.79
CA PHE A 24 -7.24 -9.53 -13.72
C PHE A 24 -8.41 -10.36 -14.26
N GLY A 25 -9.59 -9.75 -14.27
CA GLY A 25 -10.78 -10.23 -14.99
C GLY A 25 -11.08 -9.30 -16.16
N ASP A 26 -12.16 -9.57 -16.89
CA ASP A 26 -12.52 -8.78 -18.08
C ASP A 26 -12.85 -7.32 -17.75
N ASN A 27 -13.42 -7.08 -16.57
CA ASN A 27 -13.83 -5.74 -16.13
C ASN A 27 -13.51 -5.49 -14.66
N SER A 28 -12.51 -6.18 -14.13
CA SER A 28 -12.12 -6.09 -12.75
C SER A 28 -10.63 -6.41 -12.56
N ALA A 29 -10.07 -5.92 -11.49
CA ALA A 29 -8.73 -6.28 -11.04
C ALA A 29 -8.71 -6.38 -9.52
N VAL A 30 -7.93 -7.31 -9.00
CA VAL A 30 -7.65 -7.46 -7.58
C VAL A 30 -6.15 -7.42 -7.39
N LEU A 31 -5.71 -6.52 -6.51
CA LEU A 31 -4.34 -6.50 -5.99
C LEU A 31 -4.42 -6.81 -4.51
N ALA A 32 -3.57 -7.69 -4.06
CA ALA A 32 -3.53 -8.04 -2.66
C ALA A 32 -2.09 -8.14 -2.15
N THR A 33 -1.93 -7.81 -0.90
CA THR A 33 -0.67 -7.92 -0.17
C THR A 33 -0.95 -8.68 1.11
N ASP A 34 -0.12 -9.64 1.43
CA ASP A 34 -0.16 -10.30 2.72
C ASP A 34 1.24 -10.41 3.30
N TYR A 35 1.33 -10.41 4.62
CA TYR A 35 2.62 -10.55 5.29
C TYR A 35 3.08 -11.99 5.29
N ILE A 36 4.40 -12.17 5.36
CA ILE A 36 5.04 -13.48 5.52
C ILE A 36 5.36 -13.65 6.99
N ASP A 37 4.80 -14.67 7.62
CA ASP A 37 5.00 -14.91 9.06
C ASP A 37 6.40 -15.45 9.37
N GLN A 38 6.88 -16.37 8.55
CA GLN A 38 8.22 -16.93 8.65
C GLN A 38 8.89 -16.89 7.29
N ASP A 39 10.00 -16.17 7.21
CA ASP A 39 10.83 -16.08 6.01
C ASP A 39 12.23 -16.59 6.34
N GLU A 40 12.57 -17.77 5.82
CA GLU A 40 13.87 -18.38 6.08
C GLU A 40 15.01 -17.67 5.33
N LEU A 41 14.71 -17.05 4.20
CA LEU A 41 15.70 -16.30 3.41
C LEU A 41 15.95 -14.90 3.96
N HIS A 42 14.92 -14.29 4.52
CA HIS A 42 14.95 -12.96 5.08
C HIS A 42 14.30 -12.93 6.46
N PRO A 43 14.94 -13.57 7.48
CA PRO A 43 14.37 -13.64 8.81
C PRO A 43 14.22 -12.23 9.42
N TYR A 44 13.16 -12.02 10.18
CA TYR A 44 12.93 -10.77 10.88
C TYR A 44 13.99 -10.51 11.94
N ASP A 45 14.55 -9.30 11.94
CA ASP A 45 15.47 -8.81 12.99
C ASP A 45 14.71 -8.05 14.08
N THR A 46 13.98 -8.78 14.90
CA THR A 46 13.14 -8.20 15.96
C THR A 46 13.94 -7.51 17.07
N SER A 47 15.26 -7.73 17.16
CA SER A 47 16.13 -7.07 18.12
C SER A 47 16.45 -5.63 17.74
N ASN A 48 16.52 -5.33 16.45
CA ASN A 48 16.88 -4.01 15.92
C ASN A 48 15.73 -3.27 15.27
N CYS A 49 14.73 -4.01 14.75
CA CYS A 49 13.63 -3.47 13.98
C CYS A 49 12.29 -3.79 14.63
N ILE A 50 11.31 -2.90 14.40
CA ILE A 50 9.91 -3.20 14.69
C ILE A 50 9.34 -3.95 13.49
N ARG A 51 8.92 -5.18 13.70
CA ARG A 51 8.18 -5.93 12.69
C ARG A 51 6.81 -5.32 12.47
N ARG A 52 6.48 -5.06 11.22
CA ARG A 52 5.18 -4.59 10.77
C ARG A 52 4.57 -5.57 9.79
N ASP A 53 3.49 -6.22 10.20
CA ASP A 53 2.72 -7.10 9.34
C ASP A 53 1.64 -6.29 8.62
N ILE A 54 1.61 -6.34 7.30
CA ILE A 54 0.65 -5.63 6.47
C ILE A 54 -0.17 -6.65 5.68
N SER A 55 -1.49 -6.50 5.76
CA SER A 55 -2.42 -7.18 4.88
C SER A 55 -3.31 -6.13 4.22
N SER A 56 -3.38 -6.14 2.91
CA SER A 56 -4.14 -5.15 2.17
C SER A 56 -4.79 -5.73 0.92
N GLY A 57 -5.85 -5.09 0.47
CA GLY A 57 -6.50 -5.45 -0.78
C GLY A 57 -7.06 -4.23 -1.48
N VAL A 58 -6.93 -4.22 -2.78
CA VAL A 58 -7.55 -3.25 -3.68
C VAL A 58 -8.35 -4.02 -4.72
N VAL A 59 -9.63 -3.72 -4.82
CA VAL A 59 -10.52 -4.28 -5.85
C VAL A 59 -10.98 -3.15 -6.74
N LEU A 60 -10.70 -3.28 -8.02
CA LEU A 60 -11.16 -2.37 -9.07
C LEU A 60 -12.26 -3.05 -9.86
N SER A 61 -13.35 -2.33 -10.14
CA SER A 61 -14.45 -2.82 -10.98
C SER A 61 -14.97 -1.72 -11.90
N GLY A 62 -15.09 -2.02 -13.18
CA GLY A 62 -15.63 -1.11 -14.18
C GLY A 62 -17.16 -1.18 -14.21
N HIS A 63 -17.79 -0.03 -14.35
CA HIS A 63 -19.23 0.14 -14.40
C HIS A 63 -19.63 1.13 -15.49
N THR A 64 -20.89 1.06 -15.89
CA THR A 64 -21.50 2.04 -16.79
C THR A 64 -22.79 2.54 -16.16
N ASP A 65 -22.98 3.86 -16.08
CA ASP A 65 -24.19 4.45 -15.54
C ASP A 65 -25.35 4.41 -16.57
N ALA A 66 -26.51 4.92 -16.15
CA ALA A 66 -27.71 4.94 -17.01
C ALA A 66 -27.54 5.85 -18.25
N ASP A 67 -26.66 6.83 -18.21
CA ASP A 67 -26.35 7.76 -19.30
C ASP A 67 -25.24 7.25 -20.24
N GLY A 68 -24.71 6.06 -19.96
CA GLY A 68 -23.64 5.45 -20.74
C GLY A 68 -22.23 5.88 -20.35
N ASN A 69 -22.06 6.64 -19.27
CA ASN A 69 -20.75 7.04 -18.78
C ASN A 69 -20.06 5.87 -18.06
N LYS A 70 -18.80 5.63 -18.43
CA LYS A 70 -17.98 4.59 -17.80
C LYS A 70 -17.27 5.16 -16.57
N TYR A 71 -17.25 4.39 -15.51
CA TYR A 71 -16.54 4.72 -14.29
C TYR A 71 -15.96 3.47 -13.63
N VAL A 72 -14.99 3.66 -12.78
CA VAL A 72 -14.33 2.59 -12.03
C VAL A 72 -14.60 2.80 -10.53
N VAL A 73 -15.04 1.72 -9.88
CA VAL A 73 -15.15 1.69 -8.42
C VAL A 73 -13.91 1.02 -7.87
N MET A 74 -13.24 1.71 -6.96
CA MET A 74 -12.13 1.17 -6.19
C MET A 74 -12.58 0.94 -4.75
N LYS A 75 -12.45 -0.31 -4.30
CA LYS A 75 -12.61 -0.69 -2.89
C LYS A 75 -11.26 -1.12 -2.36
N ARG A 76 -10.91 -0.66 -1.18
CA ARG A 76 -9.62 -1.00 -0.55
C ARG A 76 -9.77 -1.21 0.95
N TYR A 77 -8.90 -2.03 1.49
CA TYR A 77 -8.67 -2.16 2.92
C TYR A 77 -7.17 -2.24 3.19
N LEU A 78 -6.78 -1.85 4.37
CA LEU A 78 -5.44 -1.99 4.87
C LEU A 78 -5.51 -2.35 6.36
N LEU A 79 -4.79 -3.41 6.72
CA LEU A 79 -4.58 -3.81 8.10
C LEU A 79 -3.08 -3.83 8.36
N ALA A 80 -2.63 -3.12 9.38
CA ALA A 80 -1.24 -3.13 9.82
C ALA A 80 -1.16 -3.51 11.29
N LYS A 81 -0.32 -4.47 11.61
CA LYS A 81 -0.01 -4.90 12.97
C LYS A 81 1.45 -4.62 13.26
N TYR A 82 1.70 -3.91 14.35
CA TYR A 82 3.05 -3.56 14.79
C TYR A 82 3.44 -4.42 15.99
N HIS A 83 4.57 -5.11 15.87
CA HIS A 83 5.15 -5.90 16.94
C HIS A 83 6.21 -5.04 17.65
N THR A 84 5.79 -4.30 18.66
CA THR A 84 6.64 -3.32 19.31
C THR A 84 7.62 -3.94 20.32
N TYR A 85 7.28 -5.07 20.93
CA TYR A 85 8.20 -5.77 21.83
C TYR A 85 9.41 -6.34 21.06
N PRO A 86 10.64 -6.25 21.57
CA PRO A 86 11.07 -5.76 22.89
C PRO A 86 11.34 -4.23 22.96
N HIS A 87 11.02 -3.48 21.91
CA HIS A 87 11.26 -2.04 21.85
C HIS A 87 10.31 -1.27 22.78
N LYS A 88 10.85 -0.27 23.45
CA LYS A 88 10.04 0.68 24.23
C LYS A 88 9.56 1.78 23.29
N VAL A 89 8.30 1.74 22.93
CA VAL A 89 7.66 2.72 22.05
C VAL A 89 6.71 3.59 22.86
N SER A 90 6.94 4.90 22.87
CA SER A 90 6.06 5.84 23.56
C SER A 90 4.69 5.96 22.87
N GLN A 91 3.68 6.42 23.60
CA GLN A 91 2.36 6.68 23.00
C GLN A 91 2.44 7.70 21.85
N LYS A 92 3.32 8.69 21.96
CA LYS A 92 3.56 9.69 20.91
C LYS A 92 4.13 9.04 19.66
N GLN A 93 5.09 8.13 19.80
CA GLN A 93 5.66 7.37 18.69
C GLN A 93 4.61 6.46 18.04
N GLN A 94 3.81 5.75 18.85
CA GLN A 94 2.70 4.93 18.33
C GLN A 94 1.70 5.76 17.52
N ALA A 95 1.31 6.92 18.03
CA ALA A 95 0.41 7.82 17.32
C ALA A 95 0.97 8.27 15.96
N ARG A 96 2.29 8.48 15.85
CA ARG A 96 2.97 8.79 14.57
C ARG A 96 2.89 7.63 13.58
N TYR A 97 3.09 6.39 14.04
CA TYR A 97 2.95 5.22 13.19
C TYR A 97 1.54 5.12 12.59
N PHE A 98 0.53 5.28 13.42
CA PHE A 98 -0.86 5.25 12.96
C PHE A 98 -1.21 6.42 12.03
N ALA A 99 -0.68 7.61 12.27
CA ALA A 99 -0.93 8.78 11.44
C ALA A 99 -0.26 8.72 10.06
N SER A 100 0.78 7.90 9.90
CA SER A 100 1.47 7.75 8.61
C SER A 100 0.71 6.88 7.60
N MET A 101 -0.13 5.98 8.06
CA MET A 101 -0.82 5.00 7.21
C MET A 101 -1.84 5.61 6.24
N PRO A 102 -2.72 6.54 6.65
CA PRO A 102 -3.62 7.22 5.72
C PRO A 102 -2.87 7.96 4.60
N LYS A 103 -1.75 8.61 4.92
CA LYS A 103 -0.94 9.34 3.94
C LYS A 103 -0.37 8.44 2.85
N CYS A 104 0.08 7.25 3.19
CA CYS A 104 0.53 6.26 2.19
C CYS A 104 -0.61 5.86 1.25
N SER A 105 -1.81 5.71 1.80
CA SER A 105 -3.01 5.37 1.06
C SER A 105 -3.41 6.48 0.08
N ASP A 106 -3.41 7.73 0.53
CA ASP A 106 -3.76 8.90 -0.29
C ASP A 106 -2.72 9.11 -1.41
N THR A 107 -1.45 8.89 -1.13
CA THR A 107 -0.38 8.94 -2.14
C THR A 107 -0.60 7.88 -3.22
N MET A 108 -0.99 6.68 -2.84
CA MET A 108 -1.27 5.60 -3.80
C MET A 108 -2.46 5.94 -4.70
N GLU A 109 -3.54 6.50 -4.14
CA GLU A 109 -4.69 6.99 -4.94
C GLU A 109 -4.27 8.05 -5.96
N THR A 110 -3.47 9.02 -5.53
CA THR A 110 -2.98 10.10 -6.40
C THR A 110 -2.14 9.53 -7.54
N LEU A 111 -1.22 8.59 -7.25
CA LEU A 111 -0.39 7.96 -8.27
C LEU A 111 -1.21 7.16 -9.28
N ILE A 112 -2.23 6.44 -8.83
CA ILE A 112 -3.14 5.69 -9.71
C ILE A 112 -3.93 6.65 -10.58
N ALA A 113 -4.50 7.72 -10.02
CA ALA A 113 -5.26 8.72 -10.76
C ALA A 113 -4.38 9.42 -11.83
N ASP A 114 -3.17 9.80 -11.47
CA ASP A 114 -2.20 10.41 -12.40
C ASP A 114 -1.82 9.45 -13.54
N HIS A 115 -1.67 8.17 -13.24
CA HIS A 115 -1.35 7.15 -14.24
C HIS A 115 -2.50 6.95 -15.23
N LEU A 116 -3.72 6.86 -14.73
CA LEU A 116 -4.92 6.73 -15.57
C LEU A 116 -5.13 7.94 -16.48
N GLN A 117 -4.88 9.16 -15.98
CA GLN A 117 -4.96 10.37 -16.81
C GLN A 117 -3.91 10.42 -17.91
N ARG A 118 -2.73 9.85 -17.68
CA ARG A 118 -1.68 9.77 -18.72
C ARG A 118 -2.01 8.77 -19.80
N ASP A 119 -2.64 7.65 -19.45
CA ASP A 119 -3.04 6.64 -20.42
C ASP A 119 -4.18 7.12 -21.34
N ASP A 120 -5.06 8.01 -20.87
CA ASP A 120 -6.07 8.65 -21.72
C ASP A 120 -5.47 9.56 -22.80
N THR A 121 -4.23 9.99 -22.65
CA THR A 121 -3.49 10.74 -23.66
C THR A 121 -2.69 9.84 -24.63
N TYR A 122 -2.55 8.57 -24.30
CA TYR A 122 -1.92 7.59 -25.18
C TYR A 122 -2.94 7.08 -26.19
N ASN A 123 -2.88 7.62 -27.40
CA ASN A 123 -3.68 7.16 -28.53
C ASN A 123 -2.84 6.16 -29.35
N PRO A 124 -3.05 4.84 -29.23
CA PRO A 124 -2.24 3.84 -29.93
C PRO A 124 -2.67 3.61 -31.37
N CYS A 125 -3.47 4.47 -31.97
CA CYS A 125 -4.01 4.28 -33.31
C CYS A 125 -3.44 5.30 -34.29
N THR A 126 -2.20 5.12 -34.68
CA THR A 126 -1.76 5.39 -36.06
C THR A 126 -0.75 4.33 -36.47
N GLY A 127 -1.21 3.08 -36.59
CA GLY A 127 -0.59 2.14 -37.49
C GLY A 127 -1.16 2.42 -38.87
N GLU A 128 -0.57 3.29 -39.60
CA GLU A 128 -0.77 3.35 -41.03
C GLU A 128 0.10 2.27 -41.70
N ASP A 129 -0.52 1.56 -42.59
CA ASP A 129 -0.10 0.56 -43.56
C ASP A 129 1.30 0.79 -44.20
#